data_f5abb71bfde95f2626fb4451c5281c66
#
_entry.id   f5abb71bfde95f2626fb4451c5281c66
#
_cell.length_a   1.000
_cell.length_b   1.000
_cell.length_c   1.000
_cell.angle_alpha   90.00
_cell.angle_beta   90.00
_cell.angle_gamma   90.00
#
_symmetry.space_group_name_H-M   'P 1'
#
loop_
_entity.id
_entity.type
_entity.pdbx_description
1 polymer ?
#
loop_
_entity_poly.entity_id
_entity_poly.type
_entity_poly.pdbx_seq_one_letter_code
_entity_poly.pdbx_strand_id
1 'polypeptide(L)' 'EENNDDNEETIFNFSPDMSNADKCKKLREEYTRWNRQTNNSNQNIKNQAKKMVELTAKLRKKYNC' A
#
# COMPACT_ATOMS: atom_id res chain seq x y z
N GLU A 1 3.12 -16.21 -10.54
CA GLU A 1 3.51 -16.08 -9.16
C GLU A 1 4.28 -14.81 -8.97
N GLU A 2 5.07 -14.45 -9.92
CA GLU A 2 5.66 -13.13 -9.89
C GLU A 2 4.60 -12.07 -10.13
N ASN A 3 3.43 -12.47 -10.51
CA ASN A 3 2.32 -11.54 -10.71
C ASN A 3 1.86 -10.90 -9.41
N ASN A 4 2.27 -11.45 -8.28
CA ASN A 4 1.88 -10.87 -6.99
C ASN A 4 2.34 -9.44 -6.87
N ASP A 5 3.56 -9.14 -7.33
CA ASP A 5 4.08 -7.78 -7.27
C ASP A 5 3.27 -6.86 -8.15
N ASP A 6 2.91 -7.33 -9.34
CA ASP A 6 2.10 -6.52 -10.26
C ASP A 6 0.73 -6.25 -9.66
N ASN A 7 0.15 -7.26 -9.02
CA ASN A 7 -1.16 -7.10 -8.40
C ASN A 7 -1.13 -6.07 -7.27
N GLU A 8 -0.08 -6.10 -6.48
CA GLU A 8 0.05 -5.15 -5.39
C GLU A 8 0.16 -3.73 -5.91
N GLU A 9 0.93 -3.54 -6.96
CA GLU A 9 1.08 -2.23 -7.56
C GLU A 9 -0.22 -1.76 -8.19
N THR A 10 -0.98 -2.70 -8.75
CA THR A 10 -2.27 -2.38 -9.33
C THR A 10 -3.25 -1.88 -8.28
N ILE A 11 -3.20 -2.48 -7.10
CA ILE A 11 -4.09 -2.08 -6.00
C ILE A 11 -3.90 -0.59 -5.69
N PHE A 12 -2.68 -0.10 -5.76
CA PHE A 12 -2.38 1.30 -5.47
C PHE A 12 -2.40 2.19 -6.71
N ASN A 13 -2.73 1.63 -7.86
CA ASN A 13 -2.85 2.39 -9.11
C ASN A 13 -1.55 3.10 -9.48
N PHE A 14 -0.45 2.41 -9.32
CA PHE A 14 0.83 2.97 -9.74
C PHE A 14 0.87 3.06 -11.25
N SER A 15 1.30 4.19 -11.74
CA SER A 15 1.53 4.38 -13.16
C SER A 15 2.90 3.84 -13.53
N PRO A 16 3.04 3.26 -14.74
CA PRO A 16 4.36 2.77 -15.16
C PRO A 16 5.40 3.89 -15.29
N ASP A 17 4.93 5.12 -15.40
CA ASP A 17 5.84 6.28 -15.53
C ASP A 17 6.30 6.81 -14.19
N MET A 18 5.74 6.32 -13.10
CA MET A 18 6.07 6.83 -11.78
C MET A 18 7.50 6.47 -11.41
N SER A 19 8.22 7.46 -10.89
CA SER A 19 9.54 7.22 -10.35
C SER A 19 9.42 6.53 -8.99
N ASN A 20 10.55 5.99 -8.50
CA ASN A 20 10.55 5.40 -7.17
C ASN A 20 10.18 6.41 -6.11
N ALA A 21 10.63 7.65 -6.28
CA ALA A 21 10.30 8.71 -5.32
C ALA A 21 8.80 8.93 -5.25
N ASP A 22 8.15 8.96 -6.41
CA ASP A 22 6.70 9.14 -6.46
C ASP A 22 5.98 7.95 -5.85
N LYS A 23 6.47 6.74 -6.12
CA LYS A 23 5.87 5.55 -5.54
C LYS A 23 6.01 5.55 -4.03
N CYS A 24 7.17 5.94 -3.54
CA CYS A 24 7.39 6.01 -2.09
C CYS A 24 6.47 7.03 -1.44
N LYS A 25 6.29 8.17 -2.08
CA LYS A 25 5.40 9.20 -1.56
C LYS A 25 3.97 8.68 -1.48
N LYS A 26 3.52 8.02 -2.54
CA LYS A 26 2.17 7.47 -2.57
C LYS A 26 2.00 6.41 -1.50
N LEU A 27 2.98 5.55 -1.33
CA LEU A 27 2.91 4.51 -0.32
C LEU A 27 2.84 5.10 1.09
N ARG A 28 3.58 6.17 1.32
CA ARG A 28 3.52 6.84 2.62
C ARG A 28 2.12 7.37 2.89
N GLU A 29 1.52 7.99 1.88
CA GLU A 29 0.17 8.52 2.03
C GLU A 29 -0.84 7.41 2.28
N GLU A 30 -0.72 6.32 1.53
CA GLU A 30 -1.61 5.19 1.71
C GLU A 30 -1.42 4.56 3.08
N TYR A 31 -0.18 4.44 3.52
CA TYR A 31 0.09 3.88 4.82
C TYR A 31 -0.58 4.69 5.92
N THR A 32 -0.43 6.00 5.87
CA THR A 32 -1.03 6.88 6.87
C THR A 32 -2.55 6.74 6.86
N ARG A 33 -3.12 6.73 5.67
CA ARG A 33 -4.56 6.63 5.50
C ARG A 33 -5.08 5.31 6.08
N TRP A 34 -4.48 4.20 5.69
CA TRP A 34 -4.96 2.90 6.12
C TRP A 34 -4.64 2.62 7.58
N ASN A 35 -3.53 3.17 8.06
CA ASN A 35 -3.18 3.00 9.46
C ASN A 35 -4.25 3.60 10.38
N ARG A 36 -4.86 4.69 9.95
CA ARG A 36 -5.98 5.27 10.71
C ARG A 36 -7.17 4.33 10.73
N GLN A 37 -7.40 3.66 9.62
CA GLN A 37 -8.56 2.79 9.47
C GLN A 37 -8.42 1.50 10.27
N THR A 38 -7.23 1.18 10.75
CA THR A 38 -7.07 0.00 11.60
C THR A 38 -7.80 0.14 12.92
N ASN A 39 -8.19 1.35 13.28
CA ASN A 39 -8.99 1.61 14.48
C ASN A 39 -10.47 1.76 14.17
N ASN A 40 -10.87 1.51 12.95
CA ASN A 40 -12.27 1.65 12.56
C ASN A 40 -13.12 0.61 13.30
N SER A 41 -14.31 1.03 13.72
CA SER A 41 -15.21 0.12 14.42
C SER A 41 -15.82 -0.92 13.49
N ASN A 42 -15.82 -0.66 12.18
CA ASN A 42 -16.31 -1.62 11.20
C ASN A 42 -15.27 -2.70 10.99
N GLN A 43 -15.64 -3.95 11.28
CA GLN A 43 -14.71 -5.06 11.24
C GLN A 43 -14.15 -5.28 9.83
N ASN A 44 -14.97 -5.11 8.82
CA ASN A 44 -14.52 -5.31 7.44
C ASN A 44 -13.48 -4.28 7.04
N ILE A 45 -13.73 -3.03 7.40
CA ILE A 45 -12.79 -1.96 7.09
C ILE A 45 -11.49 -2.15 7.88
N LYS A 46 -11.63 -2.55 9.13
CA LYS A 46 -10.48 -2.77 9.99
C LYS A 46 -9.58 -3.86 9.41
N ASN A 47 -10.19 -4.97 8.98
CA ASN A 47 -9.42 -6.07 8.42
C ASN A 47 -8.75 -5.67 7.12
N GLN A 48 -9.46 -4.92 6.28
CA GLN A 48 -8.89 -4.45 5.03
C GLN A 48 -7.74 -3.49 5.28
N ALA A 49 -7.90 -2.63 6.28
CA ALA A 49 -6.86 -1.66 6.60
C ALA A 49 -5.57 -2.33 7.04
N LYS A 50 -5.69 -3.37 7.87
CA LYS A 50 -4.51 -4.12 8.29
C LYS A 50 -3.78 -4.71 7.10
N LYS A 51 -4.54 -5.28 6.18
CA LYS A 51 -3.96 -5.88 4.98
C LYS A 51 -3.26 -4.82 4.13
N MET A 52 -3.90 -3.67 3.97
CA MET A 52 -3.33 -2.61 3.16
C MET A 52 -2.08 -2.01 3.80
N VAL A 53 -2.06 -1.90 5.11
CA VAL A 53 -0.88 -1.42 5.82
C VAL A 53 0.30 -2.37 5.58
N GLU A 54 0.04 -3.67 5.64
CA GLU A 54 1.10 -4.64 5.38
C GLU A 54 1.61 -4.53 3.96
N LEU A 55 0.71 -4.34 3.00
CA LEU A 55 1.11 -4.20 1.61
C LEU A 55 1.96 -2.95 1.39
N THR A 56 1.58 -1.84 2.00
CA THR A 56 2.38 -0.63 1.85
C THR A 56 3.76 -0.82 2.45
N ALA A 57 3.85 -1.47 3.60
CA ALA A 57 5.15 -1.72 4.22
C ALA A 57 6.01 -2.59 3.32
N LYS A 58 5.41 -3.61 2.73
CA LYS A 58 6.12 -4.53 1.84
C LYS A 58 6.66 -3.79 0.62
N LEU A 59 5.82 -2.96 0.00
CA LEU A 59 6.24 -2.23 -1.19
C LEU A 59 7.25 -1.14 -0.88
N ARG A 60 7.13 -0.50 0.28
CA ARG A 60 8.13 0.48 0.70
C ARG A 60 9.49 -0.16 0.81
N LYS A 61 9.53 -1.37 1.34
CA LYS A 61 10.78 -2.11 1.45
C LYS A 61 11.31 -2.46 0.07
N LYS A 62 10.42 -2.85 -0.83
CA LYS A 62 10.80 -3.20 -2.19
C LYS A 62 11.42 -2.02 -2.91
N TYR A 63 10.87 -0.83 -2.73
CA TYR A 63 11.37 0.37 -3.39
C TYR A 63 12.41 1.10 -2.58
N ASN A 64 12.83 0.51 -1.49
CA ASN A 64 13.90 1.07 -0.69
C ASN A 64 13.53 2.42 -0.09
N CYS A 65 12.31 2.53 0.36
CA CYS A 65 11.83 3.72 1.05
C CYS A 65 12.14 3.63 2.54
#